data_2f27b42397c33781dd272662b1841a4c
#
_entry.id   2f27b42397c33781dd272662b1841a4c
#
_cell.length_a   1.000
_cell.length_b   1.000
_cell.length_c   1.000
_cell.angle_alpha   90.00
_cell.angle_beta   90.00
_cell.angle_gamma   90.00
#
_symmetry.space_group_name_H-M   'P 1'
#
loop_
_entity.id
_entity.type
_entity.pdbx_description
1 polymer ?
#
loop_
_entity_poly.entity_id
_entity_poly.type
_entity_poly.pdbx_seq_one_letter_code
_entity_poly.pdbx_strand_id
1 'polypeptide(L)'
;IIVMAFDETGQADTAARKREICERSYRVLVDDVGFPAEDIIFDPNIFAVATGIEEHNNYAVDFIEATGWIKQNLPHAMISGGVSNVSFSFRGNEPVREAIHAVFLYHCIKQGMTMGIVNAGQLAIYDDIPAELKDAVEDVILNRNQGESGNEATEKLLAIADKYREHGKTND
;
A
#
# COMPACT_ATOMS: atom_id res chain seq x y z
N ILE A 1 14.37 -2.25 -15.17
CA ILE A 1 13.01 -2.01 -15.71
C ILE A 1 11.98 -2.01 -14.59
N ILE A 2 11.02 -1.09 -14.66
CA ILE A 2 9.85 -1.11 -13.77
C ILE A 2 8.68 -1.71 -14.55
N VAL A 3 8.08 -2.77 -14.01
CA VAL A 3 6.95 -3.47 -14.60
C VAL A 3 5.72 -3.29 -13.71
N MET A 4 4.73 -2.58 -14.22
CA MET A 4 3.46 -2.39 -13.53
C MET A 4 2.54 -3.58 -13.78
N ALA A 5 1.70 -3.92 -12.80
CA ALA A 5 0.72 -5.01 -12.94
C ALA A 5 -0.49 -4.57 -13.77
N PHE A 6 -0.29 -4.47 -15.07
CA PHE A 6 -1.31 -4.21 -16.09
C PHE A 6 -1.39 -5.38 -17.08
N ASP A 7 -2.58 -5.69 -17.53
CA ASP A 7 -2.84 -6.60 -18.63
C ASP A 7 -3.80 -5.99 -19.65
N GLU A 8 -4.27 -6.79 -20.57
CA GLU A 8 -5.16 -6.39 -21.67
C GLU A 8 -6.54 -5.91 -21.15
N THR A 9 -6.89 -6.23 -19.91
CA THR A 9 -8.15 -5.81 -19.28
C THR A 9 -7.97 -4.62 -18.34
N GLY A 10 -6.73 -4.20 -18.08
CA GLY A 10 -6.39 -3.01 -17.29
C GLY A 10 -5.55 -3.30 -16.07
N GLN A 11 -5.61 -2.38 -15.12
CA GLN A 11 -4.81 -2.37 -13.92
C GLN A 11 -5.28 -3.43 -12.90
N ALA A 12 -4.35 -4.21 -12.35
CA ALA A 12 -4.66 -5.21 -11.33
C ALA A 12 -4.98 -4.53 -9.99
N ASP A 13 -6.09 -4.87 -9.40
CA ASP A 13 -6.59 -4.39 -8.12
C ASP A 13 -6.52 -5.46 -7.01
N THR A 14 -6.82 -6.73 -7.34
CA THR A 14 -6.80 -7.85 -6.39
C THR A 14 -5.42 -8.52 -6.30
N ALA A 15 -5.13 -9.17 -5.16
CA ALA A 15 -3.90 -9.94 -4.97
C ALA A 15 -3.73 -11.02 -6.05
N ALA A 16 -4.82 -11.71 -6.42
CA ALA A 16 -4.79 -12.74 -7.44
C ALA A 16 -4.34 -12.20 -8.81
N ARG A 17 -4.94 -11.10 -9.28
CA ARG A 17 -4.56 -10.48 -10.55
C ARG A 17 -3.14 -9.91 -10.53
N LYS A 18 -2.72 -9.30 -9.40
CA LYS A 18 -1.35 -8.81 -9.24
C LYS A 18 -0.34 -9.95 -9.39
N ARG A 19 -0.59 -11.09 -8.76
CA ARG A 19 0.28 -12.30 -8.87
C ARG A 19 0.33 -12.82 -10.29
N GLU A 20 -0.82 -13.03 -10.93
CA GLU A 20 -0.92 -13.56 -12.29
C GLU A 20 -0.16 -12.70 -13.29
N ILE A 21 -0.37 -11.38 -13.26
CA ILE A 21 0.27 -10.46 -14.20
C ILE A 21 1.78 -10.38 -13.94
N CYS A 22 2.21 -10.28 -12.69
CA CYS A 22 3.63 -10.23 -12.36
C CYS A 22 4.34 -11.54 -12.72
N GLU A 23 3.71 -12.70 -12.47
CA GLU A 23 4.27 -13.98 -12.87
C GLU A 23 4.40 -14.10 -14.39
N ARG A 24 3.35 -13.77 -15.14
CA ARG A 24 3.39 -13.78 -16.62
C ARG A 24 4.50 -12.87 -17.15
N SER A 25 4.59 -11.65 -16.62
CA SER A 25 5.62 -10.69 -17.02
C SER A 25 7.02 -11.19 -16.70
N TYR A 26 7.20 -11.80 -15.53
CA TYR A 26 8.48 -12.38 -15.13
C TYR A 26 8.91 -13.50 -16.07
N ARG A 27 7.99 -14.43 -16.41
CA ARG A 27 8.29 -15.54 -17.33
C ARG A 27 8.66 -15.03 -18.72
N VAL A 28 7.92 -14.09 -19.26
CA VAL A 28 8.25 -13.49 -20.57
C VAL A 28 9.62 -12.80 -20.53
N LEU A 29 9.91 -12.02 -19.51
CA LEU A 29 11.17 -11.29 -19.41
C LEU A 29 12.36 -12.21 -19.20
N VAL A 30 12.27 -13.13 -18.26
CA VAL A 30 13.39 -13.99 -17.86
C VAL A 30 13.54 -15.18 -18.79
N ASP A 31 12.47 -15.93 -19.04
CA ASP A 31 12.53 -17.21 -19.75
C ASP A 31 12.55 -16.99 -21.27
N ASP A 32 11.74 -16.08 -21.82
CA ASP A 32 11.63 -15.88 -23.28
C ASP A 32 12.65 -14.86 -23.81
N VAL A 33 12.87 -13.74 -23.08
CA VAL A 33 13.74 -12.65 -23.52
C VAL A 33 15.16 -12.79 -22.98
N GLY A 34 15.35 -13.50 -21.86
CA GLY A 34 16.64 -13.61 -21.17
C GLY A 34 17.04 -12.34 -20.41
N PHE A 35 16.06 -11.54 -19.98
CA PHE A 35 16.30 -10.34 -19.19
C PHE A 35 16.75 -10.72 -17.76
N PRO A 36 17.79 -10.04 -17.20
CA PRO A 36 18.25 -10.33 -15.85
C PRO A 36 17.15 -10.12 -14.81
N ALA A 37 16.83 -11.14 -14.02
CA ALA A 37 15.78 -11.08 -13.02
C ALA A 37 16.03 -10.01 -11.95
N GLU A 38 17.30 -9.78 -11.58
CA GLU A 38 17.75 -8.75 -10.64
C GLU A 38 17.53 -7.31 -11.13
N ASP A 39 17.29 -7.11 -12.42
CA ASP A 39 17.00 -5.82 -13.02
C ASP A 39 15.50 -5.53 -13.17
N ILE A 40 14.65 -6.44 -12.66
CA ILE A 40 13.18 -6.29 -12.67
C ILE A 40 12.72 -5.69 -11.34
N ILE A 41 11.95 -4.62 -11.42
CA ILE A 41 11.23 -4.01 -10.30
C ILE A 41 9.74 -4.09 -10.62
N PHE A 42 8.98 -4.85 -9.83
CA PHE A 42 7.53 -4.86 -9.96
C PHE A 42 6.89 -3.71 -9.19
N ASP A 43 5.93 -3.04 -9.83
CA ASP A 43 4.96 -2.16 -9.19
C ASP A 43 3.57 -2.79 -9.33
N PRO A 44 3.13 -3.54 -8.30
CA PRO A 44 1.84 -4.23 -8.36
C PRO A 44 0.63 -3.33 -8.09
N ASN A 45 0.77 -2.03 -8.23
CA ASN A 45 -0.23 -0.97 -8.09
C ASN A 45 -0.71 -0.76 -6.66
N ILE A 46 -0.52 0.45 -6.13
CA ILE A 46 -1.06 0.90 -4.85
C ILE A 46 -2.30 1.75 -5.09
N PHE A 47 -3.41 1.38 -4.47
CA PHE A 47 -4.68 2.09 -4.53
C PHE A 47 -5.06 2.69 -3.18
N ALA A 48 -5.94 3.69 -3.21
CA ALA A 48 -6.45 4.33 -2.02
C ALA A 48 -7.36 3.41 -1.20
N VAL A 49 -7.18 3.45 0.12
CA VAL A 49 -8.08 2.83 1.10
C VAL A 49 -8.88 3.89 1.84
N ALA A 50 -9.80 3.47 2.70
CA ALA A 50 -10.67 4.37 3.46
C ALA A 50 -11.42 5.39 2.59
N THR A 51 -11.89 4.94 1.45
CA THR A 51 -12.64 5.77 0.48
C THR A 51 -14.15 5.81 0.77
N GLY A 52 -14.62 4.94 1.69
CA GLY A 52 -16.04 4.71 1.95
C GLY A 52 -16.69 3.70 0.99
N ILE A 53 -15.95 3.16 0.03
CA ILE A 53 -16.40 2.11 -0.90
C ILE A 53 -15.85 0.78 -0.39
N GLU A 54 -16.71 -0.18 -0.08
CA GLU A 54 -16.36 -1.44 0.56
C GLU A 54 -15.35 -2.25 -0.26
N GLU A 55 -15.51 -2.28 -1.59
CA GLU A 55 -14.60 -2.99 -2.50
C GLU A 55 -13.15 -2.48 -2.43
N HIS A 56 -12.94 -1.24 -1.98
CA HIS A 56 -11.61 -0.65 -1.84
C HIS A 56 -10.91 -1.03 -0.53
N ASN A 57 -11.63 -1.56 0.45
CA ASN A 57 -11.11 -1.79 1.79
C ASN A 57 -9.97 -2.82 1.82
N ASN A 58 -9.90 -3.72 0.84
CA ASN A 58 -8.86 -4.75 0.78
C ASN A 58 -7.63 -4.36 -0.06
N TYR A 59 -7.60 -3.21 -0.69
CA TYR A 59 -6.54 -2.84 -1.63
C TYR A 59 -5.14 -2.82 -1.01
N ALA A 60 -4.99 -2.38 0.23
CA ALA A 60 -3.70 -2.42 0.91
C ALA A 60 -3.28 -3.86 1.26
N VAL A 61 -4.21 -4.68 1.72
CA VAL A 61 -3.98 -6.11 1.98
C VAL A 61 -3.56 -6.82 0.70
N ASP A 62 -4.26 -6.59 -0.41
CA ASP A 62 -3.95 -7.18 -1.72
C ASP A 62 -2.53 -6.85 -2.18
N PHE A 63 -2.08 -5.60 -1.96
CA PHE A 63 -0.71 -5.20 -2.29
C PHE A 63 0.32 -5.89 -1.38
N ILE A 64 0.07 -5.92 -0.06
CA ILE A 64 0.95 -6.57 0.92
C ILE A 64 1.09 -8.06 0.63
N GLU A 65 -0.02 -8.76 0.34
CA GLU A 65 -0.01 -10.18 -0.01
C GLU A 65 0.72 -10.45 -1.34
N ALA A 66 0.44 -9.63 -2.36
CA ALA A 66 1.12 -9.74 -3.65
C ALA A 66 2.64 -9.53 -3.50
N THR A 67 3.05 -8.56 -2.68
CA THR A 67 4.47 -8.30 -2.36
C THR A 67 5.13 -9.54 -1.78
N GLY A 68 4.54 -10.16 -0.77
CA GLY A 68 5.06 -11.39 -0.15
C GLY A 68 5.16 -12.54 -1.13
N TRP A 69 4.12 -12.71 -1.95
CA TRP A 69 4.11 -13.75 -2.97
C TRP A 69 5.19 -13.56 -4.03
N ILE A 70 5.37 -12.33 -4.55
CA ILE A 70 6.41 -12.01 -5.54
C ILE A 70 7.80 -12.33 -4.97
N LYS A 71 8.07 -11.93 -3.74
CA LYS A 71 9.37 -12.20 -3.09
C LYS A 71 9.65 -13.69 -2.93
N GLN A 72 8.64 -14.50 -2.70
CA GLN A 72 8.77 -15.94 -2.52
C GLN A 72 8.87 -16.73 -3.83
N ASN A 73 8.22 -16.24 -4.90
CA ASN A 73 8.00 -17.03 -6.12
C ASN A 73 8.72 -16.48 -7.36
N LEU A 74 9.10 -15.20 -7.37
CA LEU A 74 9.82 -14.56 -8.48
C LEU A 74 11.23 -14.13 -8.03
N PRO A 75 12.20 -15.07 -8.04
CA PRO A 75 13.52 -14.82 -7.48
C PRO A 75 14.22 -13.60 -8.08
N HIS A 76 14.90 -12.84 -7.22
CA HIS A 76 15.68 -11.63 -7.53
C HIS A 76 14.90 -10.39 -7.93
N ALA A 77 13.63 -10.50 -8.30
CA ALA A 77 12.79 -9.34 -8.58
C ALA A 77 12.57 -8.49 -7.32
N MET A 78 12.55 -7.17 -7.50
CA MET A 78 12.29 -6.19 -6.45
C MET A 78 10.88 -5.65 -6.56
N ILE A 79 10.40 -5.00 -5.50
CA ILE A 79 9.06 -4.41 -5.45
C ILE A 79 9.15 -2.94 -5.07
N SER A 80 8.42 -2.11 -5.79
CA SER A 80 8.23 -0.69 -5.53
C SER A 80 6.76 -0.29 -5.69
N GLY A 81 6.44 0.95 -5.40
CA GLY A 81 5.13 1.52 -5.65
C GLY A 81 5.02 2.98 -5.21
N GLY A 82 4.01 3.67 -5.72
CA GLY A 82 3.66 5.04 -5.35
C GLY A 82 2.92 5.07 -4.02
N VAL A 83 3.63 5.17 -2.90
CA VAL A 83 3.10 5.00 -1.54
C VAL A 83 2.01 6.01 -1.20
N SER A 84 2.13 7.26 -1.65
CA SER A 84 1.14 8.31 -1.35
C SER A 84 -0.26 8.02 -1.88
N ASN A 85 -0.40 7.13 -2.86
CA ASN A 85 -1.71 6.72 -3.39
C ASN A 85 -2.59 6.06 -2.33
N VAL A 86 -2.00 5.32 -1.38
CA VAL A 86 -2.76 4.60 -0.33
C VAL A 86 -3.58 5.53 0.54
N SER A 87 -3.12 6.76 0.75
CA SER A 87 -3.74 7.76 1.62
C SER A 87 -4.53 8.85 0.88
N PHE A 88 -4.84 8.65 -0.39
CA PHE A 88 -5.48 9.68 -1.22
C PHE A 88 -6.81 10.19 -0.66
N SER A 89 -7.58 9.34 0.02
CA SER A 89 -8.84 9.70 0.69
C SER A 89 -8.67 10.74 1.81
N PHE A 90 -7.44 10.89 2.36
CA PHE A 90 -7.10 11.85 3.41
C PHE A 90 -6.31 13.07 2.91
N ARG A 91 -6.42 13.42 1.63
CA ARG A 91 -5.79 14.64 1.11
C ARG A 91 -6.21 15.87 1.92
N GLY A 92 -5.22 16.69 2.30
CA GLY A 92 -5.43 17.86 3.16
C GLY A 92 -5.39 17.57 4.67
N ASN A 93 -5.04 16.33 5.06
CA ASN A 93 -4.74 15.95 6.43
C ASN A 93 -3.38 15.24 6.47
N GLU A 94 -2.30 16.02 6.40
CA GLU A 94 -0.96 15.47 6.25
C GLU A 94 -0.52 14.59 7.43
N PRO A 95 -0.80 14.91 8.71
CA PRO A 95 -0.44 14.02 9.82
C PRO A 95 -1.07 12.62 9.72
N VAL A 96 -2.32 12.53 9.30
CA VAL A 96 -2.99 11.22 9.09
C VAL A 96 -2.40 10.51 7.87
N ARG A 97 -2.10 11.22 6.80
CA ARG A 97 -1.46 10.65 5.62
C ARG A 97 -0.08 10.07 5.94
N GLU A 98 0.74 10.80 6.69
CA GLU A 98 2.06 10.33 7.12
C GLU A 98 1.97 9.05 7.97
N ALA A 99 0.99 8.99 8.88
CA ALA A 99 0.72 7.78 9.65
C ALA A 99 0.30 6.60 8.75
N ILE A 100 -0.57 6.82 7.77
CA ILE A 100 -0.99 5.80 6.81
C ILE A 100 0.21 5.29 6.01
N HIS A 101 1.08 6.18 5.51
CA HIS A 101 2.28 5.79 4.78
C HIS A 101 3.23 4.94 5.65
N ALA A 102 3.47 5.36 6.90
CA ALA A 102 4.37 4.66 7.79
C ALA A 102 3.86 3.26 8.16
N VAL A 103 2.58 3.13 8.48
CA VAL A 103 1.96 1.83 8.80
C VAL A 103 1.94 0.91 7.56
N PHE A 104 1.54 1.44 6.40
CA PHE A 104 1.55 0.67 5.15
C PHE A 104 2.95 0.16 4.79
N LEU A 105 3.95 1.05 4.82
CA LEU A 105 5.35 0.68 4.57
C LEU A 105 5.87 -0.35 5.57
N TYR A 106 5.54 -0.21 6.85
CA TYR A 106 5.94 -1.17 7.87
C TYR A 106 5.51 -2.61 7.51
N HIS A 107 4.25 -2.79 7.09
CA HIS A 107 3.74 -4.09 6.67
C HIS A 107 4.30 -4.55 5.33
N CYS A 108 4.42 -3.65 4.35
CA CYS A 108 5.01 -3.98 3.04
C CYS A 108 6.48 -4.40 3.14
N ILE A 109 7.29 -3.70 3.94
CA ILE A 109 8.71 -4.01 4.15
C ILE A 109 8.86 -5.39 4.81
N LYS A 110 8.02 -5.73 5.77
CA LYS A 110 8.00 -7.08 6.36
C LYS A 110 7.74 -8.18 5.34
N GLN A 111 7.00 -7.88 4.29
CA GLN A 111 6.72 -8.82 3.19
C GLN A 111 7.78 -8.77 2.09
N GLY A 112 8.75 -7.87 2.16
CA GLY A 112 9.89 -7.82 1.26
C GLY A 112 9.86 -6.68 0.23
N MET A 113 9.02 -5.66 0.40
CA MET A 113 9.13 -4.43 -0.39
C MET A 113 10.51 -3.79 -0.16
N THR A 114 11.20 -3.44 -1.23
CA THR A 114 12.60 -3.00 -1.18
C THR A 114 12.78 -1.52 -1.45
N MET A 115 11.83 -0.89 -2.10
CA MET A 115 11.86 0.54 -2.42
C MET A 115 10.44 1.09 -2.51
N GLY A 116 10.29 2.41 -2.46
CA GLY A 116 9.01 3.09 -2.60
C GLY A 116 9.20 4.50 -3.13
N ILE A 117 8.20 4.98 -3.84
CA ILE A 117 8.13 6.37 -4.28
C ILE A 117 7.37 7.13 -3.19
N VAL A 118 8.08 7.98 -2.47
CA VAL A 118 7.58 8.70 -1.30
C VAL A 118 8.03 10.16 -1.32
N ASN A 119 7.31 11.03 -0.61
CA ASN A 119 7.88 12.29 -0.16
C ASN A 119 8.66 12.05 1.13
N ALA A 120 9.99 12.06 1.05
CA ALA A 120 10.87 11.74 2.17
C ALA A 120 10.70 12.69 3.38
N GLY A 121 10.23 13.93 3.15
CA GLY A 121 9.90 14.88 4.22
C GLY A 121 8.57 14.62 4.92
N GLN A 122 7.78 13.66 4.46
CA GLN A 122 6.43 13.34 4.94
C GLN A 122 6.32 11.86 5.37
N LEU A 123 7.33 11.34 6.06
CA LEU A 123 7.33 9.99 6.62
C LEU A 123 7.40 10.08 8.14
N ALA A 124 6.39 9.52 8.81
CA ALA A 124 6.43 9.29 10.25
C ALA A 124 7.24 8.02 10.56
N ILE A 125 7.80 7.98 11.78
CA ILE A 125 8.38 6.75 12.33
C ILE A 125 7.24 5.93 12.93
N TYR A 126 7.11 4.67 12.53
CA TYR A 126 6.01 3.80 12.95
C TYR A 126 5.82 3.74 14.47
N ASP A 127 6.92 3.62 15.23
CA ASP A 127 6.86 3.51 16.69
C ASP A 127 6.48 4.84 17.39
N ASP A 128 6.70 5.97 16.73
CA ASP A 128 6.40 7.31 17.26
C ASP A 128 4.95 7.77 16.97
N ILE A 129 4.20 7.03 16.15
CA ILE A 129 2.80 7.35 15.85
C ILE A 129 1.98 7.21 17.14
N PRO A 130 1.15 8.21 17.51
CA PRO A 130 0.25 8.09 18.67
C PRO A 130 -0.58 6.81 18.60
N ALA A 131 -0.67 6.06 19.69
CA ALA A 131 -1.28 4.72 19.71
C ALA A 131 -2.71 4.71 19.14
N GLU A 132 -3.55 5.68 19.52
CA GLU A 132 -4.91 5.81 18.99
C GLU A 132 -4.94 5.91 17.47
N LEU A 133 -4.06 6.74 16.90
CA LEU A 133 -3.96 6.92 15.45
C LEU A 133 -3.38 5.67 14.77
N LYS A 134 -2.33 5.11 15.33
CA LYS A 134 -1.69 3.89 14.80
C LYS A 134 -2.66 2.72 14.73
N ASP A 135 -3.39 2.47 15.81
CA ASP A 135 -4.38 1.37 15.86
C ASP A 135 -5.50 1.56 14.83
N ALA A 136 -6.03 2.79 14.70
CA ALA A 136 -7.06 3.09 13.71
C ALA A 136 -6.55 2.95 12.28
N VAL A 137 -5.33 3.37 11.99
CA VAL A 137 -4.69 3.25 10.69
C VAL A 137 -4.38 1.78 10.38
N GLU A 138 -3.89 0.99 11.34
CA GLU A 138 -3.67 -0.45 11.13
C GLU A 138 -4.96 -1.19 10.82
N ASP A 139 -6.07 -0.86 11.52
CA ASP A 139 -7.37 -1.47 11.23
C ASP A 139 -7.80 -1.21 9.78
N VAL A 140 -7.54 -0.01 9.25
CA VAL A 140 -7.80 0.34 7.84
C VAL A 140 -6.86 -0.42 6.89
N ILE A 141 -5.55 -0.37 7.12
CA ILE A 141 -4.54 -0.99 6.24
C ILE A 141 -4.71 -2.51 6.17
N LEU A 142 -5.03 -3.15 7.29
CA LEU A 142 -5.20 -4.60 7.37
C LEU A 142 -6.65 -5.05 7.19
N ASN A 143 -7.55 -4.12 6.84
CA ASN A 143 -8.98 -4.38 6.62
C ASN A 143 -9.64 -5.12 7.79
N ARG A 144 -9.41 -4.65 9.02
CA ARG A 144 -9.96 -5.23 10.24
C ARG A 144 -11.34 -4.65 10.54
N ASN A 145 -12.33 -5.03 9.76
CA ASN A 145 -13.72 -4.67 9.98
C ASN A 145 -14.44 -5.78 10.76
N GLN A 146 -15.12 -5.44 11.86
CA GLN A 146 -15.77 -6.40 12.76
C GLN A 146 -17.29 -6.23 12.86
N GLY A 147 -17.86 -5.28 12.13
CA GLY A 147 -19.27 -4.96 12.14
C GLY A 147 -20.01 -5.40 10.87
N GLU A 148 -21.26 -4.96 10.77
CA GLU A 148 -22.14 -5.33 9.65
C GLU A 148 -21.97 -4.43 8.42
N SER A 149 -21.42 -3.21 8.61
CA SER A 149 -21.27 -2.24 7.51
C SER A 149 -20.05 -2.49 6.61
N GLY A 150 -19.08 -3.26 7.11
CA GLY A 150 -17.81 -3.48 6.41
C GLY A 150 -16.89 -2.26 6.34
N ASN A 151 -17.27 -1.12 6.93
CA ASN A 151 -16.55 0.15 6.89
C ASN A 151 -16.15 0.69 8.28
N GLU A 152 -16.28 -0.09 9.33
CA GLU A 152 -16.03 0.36 10.71
C GLU A 152 -14.63 0.91 10.93
N ALA A 153 -13.61 0.30 10.29
CA ALA A 153 -12.24 0.79 10.37
C ALA A 153 -12.10 2.19 9.76
N THR A 154 -12.73 2.43 8.61
CA THR A 154 -12.76 3.74 7.96
C THR A 154 -13.50 4.77 8.83
N GLU A 155 -14.66 4.42 9.39
CA GLU A 155 -15.45 5.29 10.26
C GLU A 155 -14.67 5.65 11.53
N LYS A 156 -13.99 4.68 12.16
CA LYS A 156 -13.13 4.90 13.33
C LYS A 156 -12.00 5.89 13.00
N LEU A 157 -11.31 5.73 11.88
CA LEU A 157 -10.25 6.62 11.47
C LEU A 157 -10.77 8.03 11.17
N LEU A 158 -11.90 8.16 10.48
CA LEU A 158 -12.54 9.45 10.20
C LEU A 158 -12.92 10.20 11.48
N ALA A 159 -13.42 9.48 12.50
CA ALA A 159 -13.85 10.09 13.76
C ALA A 159 -12.70 10.77 14.54
N ILE A 160 -11.47 10.28 14.37
CA ILE A 160 -10.30 10.85 15.05
C ILE A 160 -9.44 11.75 14.16
N ALA A 161 -9.61 11.67 12.84
CA ALA A 161 -8.73 12.36 11.88
C ALA A 161 -8.69 13.88 12.07
N ASP A 162 -9.81 14.51 12.43
CA ASP A 162 -9.88 15.95 12.60
C ASP A 162 -9.05 16.46 13.80
N LYS A 163 -8.86 15.66 14.84
CA LYS A 163 -7.98 16.00 15.97
C LYS A 163 -6.54 16.24 15.49
N TYR A 164 -6.08 15.48 14.50
CA TYR A 164 -4.71 15.54 14.00
C TYR A 164 -4.52 16.62 12.93
N ARG A 165 -5.59 17.03 12.24
CA ARG A 165 -5.53 18.13 11.26
C ARG A 165 -5.15 19.47 11.88
N GLU A 166 -5.63 19.75 13.10
CA GLU A 166 -5.39 21.01 13.80
C GLU A 166 -3.98 21.14 14.35
N HIS A 167 -3.37 20.03 14.73
CA HIS A 167 -2.00 20.01 15.29
C HIS A 167 -0.90 20.30 14.25
N GLY A 168 -1.19 20.07 12.96
CA GLY A 168 -0.27 20.37 11.86
C GLY A 168 -0.15 21.85 11.48
N LYS A 169 -1.03 22.70 12.01
CA LYS A 169 -1.04 24.14 11.71
C LYS A 169 -0.32 25.02 12.73
N THR A 170 0.18 24.44 13.83
CA THR A 170 0.75 25.19 14.96
C THR A 170 2.27 25.23 14.98
N ASN A 171 2.97 24.72 13.97
CA ASN A 171 4.43 24.72 13.90
C ASN A 171 5.00 25.49 12.69
N ASP A 172 4.40 26.65 12.36
CA ASP A 172 5.02 27.67 11.52
C ASP A 172 5.34 28.93 12.35
#